data_824d77efe07bc27a716b5dfe34f346e1
#
_entry.id   824d77efe07bc27a716b5dfe34f346e1
#
_cell.length_a   1.000
_cell.length_b   1.000
_cell.length_c   1.000
_cell.angle_alpha   90.00
_cell.angle_beta   90.00
_cell.angle_gamma   90.00
#
_symmetry.space_group_name_H-M   'P 1'
#
loop_
_entity.id
_entity.type
_entity.pdbx_description
1 polymer ?
#
loop_
_entity_poly.entity_id
_entity_poly.type
_entity_poly.pdbx_seq_one_letter_code
_entity_poly.pdbx_strand_id
1 'polypeptide(L)'
;RLLYPEFQRQGRARQEAAKAAAGIAREEDEDSLLFVSCIPWVSYTAVVQPVPCPADSNPRITFGRREEENGRFRMPLTLLAHHGLVDGLHIGQFFQKFQEETAALTR
;
A
#
# COMPACT_ATOMS: atom_id res chain seq x y z
N ARG A 1 -3.41 -5.40 17.97
CA ARG A 1 -3.71 -5.72 16.57
C ARG A 1 -5.22 -5.74 16.35
N LEU A 2 -5.70 -4.95 15.38
CA LEU A 2 -7.12 -4.88 15.06
C LEU A 2 -7.55 -6.06 14.20
N LEU A 3 -8.77 -6.55 14.43
CA LEU A 3 -9.41 -7.47 13.52
C LEU A 3 -9.78 -6.73 12.23
N TYR A 4 -9.87 -7.45 11.11
CA TYR A 4 -10.10 -6.84 9.80
C TYR A 4 -11.36 -5.95 9.74
N PRO A 5 -12.53 -6.37 10.25
CA PRO A 5 -13.71 -5.49 10.20
C PRO A 5 -13.52 -4.19 10.99
N GLU A 6 -12.86 -4.25 12.13
CA GLU A 6 -12.58 -3.07 12.94
C GLU A 6 -11.59 -2.15 12.25
N PHE A 7 -10.53 -2.72 11.68
CA PHE A 7 -9.56 -1.97 10.88
C PHE A 7 -10.24 -1.26 9.71
N GLN A 8 -11.13 -1.96 8.99
CA GLN A 8 -11.85 -1.39 7.86
C GLN A 8 -12.73 -0.22 8.27
N ARG A 9 -13.46 -0.36 9.39
CA ARG A 9 -14.31 0.69 9.90
C ARG A 9 -13.52 1.93 10.29
N GLN A 10 -12.43 1.76 11.03
CA GLN A 10 -11.58 2.88 11.43
C GLN A 10 -10.91 3.53 10.22
N GLY A 11 -10.49 2.76 9.24
CA GLY A 11 -9.90 3.27 8.02
C GLY A 11 -10.87 4.16 7.24
N ARG A 12 -12.11 3.71 7.10
CA ARG A 12 -13.14 4.52 6.42
C ARG A 12 -13.43 5.82 7.17
N ALA A 13 -13.51 5.77 8.50
CA ALA A 13 -13.74 6.97 9.30
C ALA A 13 -12.60 7.98 9.13
N ARG A 14 -11.36 7.51 9.12
CA ARG A 14 -10.20 8.38 8.91
C ARG A 14 -10.15 8.96 7.50
N GLN A 15 -10.54 8.18 6.49
CA GLN A 15 -10.63 8.67 5.12
C GLN A 15 -11.65 9.80 4.98
N GLU A 16 -12.84 9.63 5.59
CA GLU A 16 -13.87 10.66 5.56
C GLU A 16 -13.41 11.93 6.28
N ALA A 17 -12.74 11.78 7.43
CA ALA A 17 -12.17 12.91 8.14
C ALA A 17 -11.11 13.64 7.31
N ALA A 18 -10.26 12.90 6.60
CA ALA A 18 -9.24 13.48 5.74
C ALA A 18 -9.83 14.23 4.56
N LYS A 19 -10.90 13.72 3.96
CA LYS A 19 -11.60 14.41 2.86
C LYS A 19 -12.25 15.71 3.31
N ALA A 20 -12.73 15.75 4.55
CA ALA A 20 -13.35 16.94 5.11
C ALA A 20 -12.33 17.98 5.58
N ALA A 21 -11.07 17.59 5.78
CA ALA A 21 -10.03 18.47 6.25
C ALA A 21 -9.51 19.37 5.13
N ALA A 22 -9.12 20.60 5.50
CA ALA A 22 -8.50 21.55 4.58
C ALA A 22 -6.98 21.31 4.56
N GLY A 23 -6.50 20.59 3.57
CA GLY A 23 -5.09 20.32 3.39
C GLY A 23 -4.64 18.97 3.95
N ILE A 24 -3.33 18.73 3.93
CA ILE A 24 -2.73 17.48 4.38
C ILE A 24 -2.27 17.65 5.82
N ALA A 25 -2.87 16.88 6.73
CA ALA A 25 -2.42 16.81 8.11
C ALA A 25 -1.23 15.87 8.19
N ARG A 26 -0.17 16.28 8.90
CA ARG A 26 0.98 15.44 9.18
C ARG A 26 0.94 14.97 10.62
N GLU A 27 1.22 13.69 10.82
CA GLU A 27 1.38 13.15 12.16
C GLU A 27 2.80 13.38 12.65
N GLU A 28 2.97 13.45 13.98
CA GLU A 28 4.28 13.73 14.58
C GLU A 28 5.30 12.64 14.29
N ASP A 29 4.86 11.37 14.23
CA ASP A 29 5.72 10.20 13.95
C ASP A 29 5.57 9.75 12.50
N GLU A 30 6.15 10.51 11.59
CA GLU A 30 6.12 10.17 10.17
C GLU A 30 6.90 8.90 9.83
N ASP A 31 7.93 8.56 10.61
CA ASP A 31 8.78 7.40 10.34
C ASP A 31 8.04 6.07 10.55
N SER A 32 6.93 6.07 11.26
CA SER A 32 6.12 4.87 11.46
C SER A 32 5.07 4.66 10.36
N LEU A 33 5.01 5.55 9.38
CA LEU A 33 3.96 5.53 8.36
C LEU A 33 4.34 4.69 7.15
N LEU A 34 3.33 4.06 6.59
CA LEU A 34 3.37 3.38 5.30
C LEU A 34 2.51 4.20 4.33
N PHE A 35 3.07 4.58 3.19
CA PHE A 35 2.32 5.33 2.19
C PHE A 35 1.69 4.40 1.16
N VAL A 36 0.38 4.52 0.98
CA VAL A 36 -0.37 3.69 0.05
C VAL A 36 -1.08 4.57 -0.95
N SER A 37 -0.93 4.26 -2.23
CA SER A 37 -1.56 4.96 -3.33
C SER A 37 -2.31 3.97 -4.21
N CYS A 38 -3.46 4.38 -4.73
CA CYS A 38 -4.23 3.55 -5.64
C CYS A 38 -4.53 4.33 -6.91
N ILE A 39 -4.23 3.72 -8.06
CA ILE A 39 -4.55 4.26 -9.38
C ILE A 39 -5.48 3.26 -10.07
N PRO A 40 -6.78 3.24 -9.71
CA PRO A 40 -7.68 2.18 -10.16
C PRO A 40 -8.06 2.28 -11.63
N TRP A 41 -7.68 3.35 -12.31
CA TRP A 41 -8.01 3.56 -13.71
C TRP A 41 -6.97 3.01 -14.68
N VAL A 42 -5.79 2.61 -14.17
CA VAL A 42 -4.65 2.26 -15.01
C VAL A 42 -4.08 0.92 -14.58
N SER A 43 -3.88 0.04 -15.56
CA SER A 43 -3.03 -1.13 -15.41
C SER A 43 -1.63 -0.78 -15.90
N TYR A 44 -0.60 -1.20 -15.16
CA TYR A 44 0.79 -0.85 -15.49
C TYR A 44 1.70 -2.05 -15.25
N THR A 45 2.88 -2.02 -15.86
CA THR A 45 3.93 -3.02 -15.63
C THR A 45 5.08 -2.49 -14.77
N ALA A 46 5.18 -1.17 -14.64
CA ALA A 46 6.20 -0.52 -13.82
C ALA A 46 5.73 0.87 -13.42
N VAL A 47 6.17 1.33 -12.26
CA VAL A 47 5.89 2.68 -11.75
C VAL A 47 7.19 3.29 -11.28
N VAL A 48 7.42 4.53 -11.68
CA VAL A 48 8.50 5.36 -11.15
C VAL A 48 7.87 6.49 -10.34
N GLN A 49 8.25 6.60 -9.10
CA GLN A 49 7.69 7.58 -8.17
C GLN A 49 8.77 8.57 -7.76
N PRO A 50 8.42 9.85 -7.57
CA PRO A 50 9.33 10.78 -6.94
C PRO A 50 9.57 10.38 -5.49
N VAL A 51 10.81 10.54 -5.05
CA VAL A 51 11.18 10.28 -3.66
C VAL A 51 11.88 11.51 -3.09
N PRO A 52 11.81 11.72 -1.77
CA PRO A 52 12.55 12.82 -1.14
C PRO A 52 14.06 12.65 -1.31
N CYS A 53 14.76 13.75 -1.26
CA CYS A 53 16.23 13.74 -1.23
C CYS A 53 16.69 14.55 -0.01
N PRO A 54 17.34 13.90 0.97
CA PRO A 54 17.66 12.46 1.03
C PRO A 54 16.41 11.57 1.13
N ALA A 55 16.56 10.32 0.74
CA ALA A 55 15.45 9.35 0.77
C ALA A 55 15.01 9.09 2.21
N ASP A 56 13.69 8.99 2.41
CA ASP A 56 13.13 8.63 3.70
C ASP A 56 13.07 7.11 3.89
N SER A 57 12.67 6.68 5.08
CA SER A 57 12.56 5.26 5.42
C SER A 57 11.18 4.67 5.15
N ASN A 58 10.22 5.48 4.72
CA ASN A 58 8.83 5.06 4.59
C ASN A 58 8.64 4.18 3.34
N PRO A 59 8.12 2.95 3.49
CA PRO A 59 7.75 2.16 2.32
C PRO A 59 6.56 2.80 1.59
N ARG A 60 6.53 2.63 0.27
CA ARG A 60 5.44 3.11 -0.57
C ARG A 60 4.87 1.96 -1.37
N ILE A 61 3.56 1.80 -1.29
CA ILE A 61 2.84 0.76 -2.03
C ILE A 61 1.88 1.45 -3.00
N THR A 62 1.92 1.03 -4.25
CA THR A 62 1.02 1.54 -5.29
C THR A 62 0.27 0.38 -5.91
N PHE A 63 -1.05 0.51 -6.00
CA PHE A 63 -1.92 -0.45 -6.68
C PHE A 63 -2.45 0.15 -7.97
N GLY A 64 -2.55 -0.70 -9.01
CA GLY A 64 -3.19 -0.33 -10.25
C GLY A 64 -4.59 -0.92 -10.39
N ARG A 65 -5.09 -0.93 -11.64
CA ARG A 65 -6.42 -1.42 -11.96
C ARG A 65 -6.51 -2.94 -11.77
N ARG A 66 -7.59 -3.37 -11.14
CA ARG A 66 -7.92 -4.79 -11.05
C ARG A 66 -8.43 -5.31 -12.40
N GLU A 67 -7.90 -6.43 -12.81
CA GLU A 67 -8.31 -7.11 -14.03
C GLU A 67 -8.73 -8.54 -13.72
N GLU A 68 -9.71 -9.03 -14.47
CA GLU A 68 -10.19 -10.40 -14.34
C GLU A 68 -9.66 -11.23 -15.52
N GLU A 69 -9.11 -12.41 -15.20
CA GLU A 69 -8.60 -13.34 -16.20
C GLU A 69 -8.87 -14.76 -15.73
N ASN A 70 -9.61 -15.55 -16.52
CA ASN A 70 -9.95 -16.94 -16.22
C ASN A 70 -10.56 -17.14 -14.83
N GLY A 71 -11.45 -16.23 -14.42
CA GLY A 71 -12.11 -16.28 -13.11
C GLY A 71 -11.23 -15.83 -11.94
N ARG A 72 -10.02 -15.38 -12.21
CA ARG A 72 -9.11 -14.85 -11.21
C ARG A 72 -8.91 -13.36 -11.39
N PHE A 73 -8.66 -12.68 -10.28
CA PHE A 73 -8.35 -11.25 -10.30
C PHE A 73 -6.86 -11.03 -10.22
N ARG A 74 -6.38 -10.09 -11.02
CA ARG A 74 -4.99 -9.64 -11.02
C ARG A 74 -4.96 -8.14 -10.86
N MET A 75 -3.96 -7.66 -10.13
CA MET A 75 -3.79 -6.24 -9.89
C MET A 75 -2.30 -5.96 -9.78
N PRO A 76 -1.77 -4.95 -10.48
CA PRO A 76 -0.38 -4.57 -10.29
C PRO A 76 -0.20 -3.99 -8.90
N LEU A 77 0.87 -4.42 -8.23
CA LEU A 77 1.28 -3.95 -6.93
C LEU A 77 2.76 -3.60 -6.98
N THR A 78 3.08 -2.36 -6.65
CA THR A 78 4.46 -1.90 -6.61
C THR A 78 4.84 -1.56 -5.18
N LEU A 79 5.98 -2.08 -4.75
CA LEU A 79 6.58 -1.75 -3.46
C LEU A 79 7.88 -1.00 -3.69
N LEU A 80 7.97 0.19 -3.12
CA LEU A 80 9.19 0.98 -3.09
C LEU A 80 9.67 1.08 -1.65
N ALA A 81 10.89 0.65 -1.38
CA ALA A 81 11.46 0.67 -0.03
C ALA A 81 12.93 1.08 -0.08
N HIS A 82 13.42 1.61 1.04
CA HIS A 82 14.81 2.06 1.16
C HIS A 82 15.73 0.85 1.23
N HIS A 83 16.68 0.74 0.29
CA HIS A 83 17.55 -0.44 0.19
C HIS A 83 18.48 -0.59 1.38
N GLY A 84 18.78 0.47 2.10
CA GLY A 84 19.55 0.39 3.33
C GLY A 84 18.84 -0.33 4.48
N LEU A 85 17.52 -0.51 4.38
CA LEU A 85 16.69 -1.14 5.41
C LEU A 85 16.21 -2.52 5.01
N VAL A 86 16.02 -2.78 3.71
CA VAL A 86 15.51 -4.05 3.18
C VAL A 86 16.31 -4.45 1.96
N ASP A 87 16.37 -5.76 1.73
CA ASP A 87 16.99 -6.32 0.53
C ASP A 87 15.99 -7.22 -0.22
N GLY A 88 16.46 -7.91 -1.26
CA GLY A 88 15.61 -8.74 -2.10
C GLY A 88 14.87 -9.84 -1.34
N LEU A 89 15.48 -10.39 -0.30
CA LEU A 89 14.82 -11.41 0.52
C LEU A 89 13.57 -10.84 1.21
N HIS A 90 13.68 -9.65 1.78
CA HIS A 90 12.55 -8.99 2.45
C HIS A 90 11.44 -8.66 1.46
N ILE A 91 11.79 -8.22 0.25
CA ILE A 91 10.82 -7.93 -0.80
C ILE A 91 10.07 -9.20 -1.21
N GLY A 92 10.79 -10.31 -1.41
CA GLY A 92 10.17 -11.59 -1.74
C GLY A 92 9.23 -12.08 -0.65
N GLN A 93 9.66 -11.98 0.61
CA GLN A 93 8.81 -12.33 1.75
C GLN A 93 7.56 -11.48 1.85
N PHE A 94 7.66 -10.19 1.55
CA PHE A 94 6.51 -9.30 1.53
C PHE A 94 5.45 -9.78 0.54
N PHE A 95 5.84 -10.05 -0.71
CA PHE A 95 4.88 -10.48 -1.73
C PHE A 95 4.28 -11.84 -1.41
N GLN A 96 5.06 -12.77 -0.88
CA GLN A 96 4.55 -14.08 -0.48
C GLN A 96 3.49 -13.94 0.61
N LYS A 97 3.80 -13.20 1.67
CA LYS A 97 2.85 -12.98 2.77
C LYS A 97 1.63 -12.21 2.32
N PHE A 98 1.80 -11.24 1.43
CA PHE A 98 0.66 -10.49 0.89
C PHE A 98 -0.32 -11.41 0.17
N GLN A 99 0.18 -12.34 -0.65
CA GLN A 99 -0.67 -13.30 -1.34
C GLN A 99 -1.36 -14.26 -0.37
N GLU A 100 -0.66 -14.74 0.64
CA GLU A 100 -1.23 -15.62 1.67
C GLU A 100 -2.37 -14.93 2.44
N GLU A 101 -2.14 -13.71 2.88
CA GLU A 101 -3.14 -12.95 3.64
C GLU A 101 -4.34 -12.59 2.79
N THR A 102 -4.12 -12.22 1.52
CA THR A 102 -5.21 -11.94 0.58
C THR A 102 -6.07 -13.17 0.35
N ALA A 103 -5.44 -14.33 0.15
CA ALA A 103 -6.17 -15.59 -0.01
C ALA A 103 -6.99 -15.94 1.23
N ALA A 104 -6.44 -15.69 2.42
CA ALA A 104 -7.16 -15.93 3.68
C ALA A 104 -8.39 -15.05 3.84
N LEU A 105 -8.32 -13.78 3.36
CA LEU A 105 -9.45 -12.85 3.44
C LEU A 105 -10.57 -13.15 2.46
N THR A 106 -10.27 -13.85 1.37
CA THR A 106 -11.24 -14.15 0.31
C THR A 106 -11.89 -15.51 0.44
N ARG A 107 -11.55 -16.28 1.45
CA ARG A 107 -12.15 -17.59 1.71
C ARG A 107 -13.47 -17.49 2.47
#